data_792610e97995ef8638fb83c58a684186
#
_entry.id   792610e97995ef8638fb83c58a684186
#
_cell.length_a   1.000
_cell.length_b   1.000
_cell.length_c   1.000
_cell.angle_alpha   90.00
_cell.angle_beta   90.00
_cell.angle_gamma   90.00
#
_symmetry.space_group_name_H-M   'P 1'
#
loop_
_entity.id
_entity.type
_entity.pdbx_description
1 polymer ?
#
loop_
_entity_poly.entity_id
_entity_poly.type
_entity_poly.pdbx_seq_one_letter_code
_entity_poly.pdbx_strand_id
1 'polypeptide(L)'
;MATFLLQRTVPLPLDEAWRRLTEWPRHGDVVPFTRIRVLTPGPTREGTRFVARTGLGPLGFDDPMDVTLWEPPGGTAPGRCRLEKRGRVMTGWAEIEVRPGPGGRTRAVWHEEVRVRFVPGTLDGVVRLAGRYLFGRAMNRLLRTP
;
A
#
# COMPACT_ATOMS: atom_id res chain seq x y z
N MET A 1 4.51 -15.83 8.22
CA MET A 1 4.45 -14.52 7.58
C MET A 1 4.47 -14.63 6.08
N ALA A 2 3.73 -13.78 5.40
CA ALA A 2 3.63 -13.82 3.96
C ALA A 2 4.27 -12.54 3.37
N THR A 3 5.11 -12.73 2.36
CA THR A 3 5.78 -11.64 1.68
C THR A 3 5.43 -11.69 0.20
N PHE A 4 5.09 -10.56 -0.38
CA PHE A 4 4.84 -10.48 -1.82
C PHE A 4 5.37 -9.17 -2.40
N LEU A 5 5.68 -9.21 -3.69
CA LEU A 5 6.19 -8.07 -4.43
C LEU A 5 5.39 -7.92 -5.72
N LEU A 6 4.93 -6.70 -5.97
CA LEU A 6 4.18 -6.33 -7.15
C LEU A 6 4.94 -5.24 -7.89
N GLN A 7 5.04 -5.36 -9.21
CA GLN A 7 5.68 -4.36 -10.07
C GLN A 7 4.77 -4.01 -11.23
N ARG A 8 4.75 -2.73 -11.59
CA ARG A 8 4.02 -2.24 -12.77
C ARG A 8 4.85 -1.16 -13.46
N THR A 9 4.85 -1.17 -14.77
CA THR A 9 5.40 -0.09 -15.58
C THR A 9 4.22 0.62 -16.25
N VAL A 10 4.08 1.91 -15.97
CA VAL A 10 2.88 2.67 -16.35
C VAL A 10 3.25 3.95 -17.09
N PRO A 11 2.39 4.40 -18.04
CA PRO A 11 2.62 5.63 -18.79
C PRO A 11 2.17 6.87 -18.01
N LEU A 12 2.61 7.00 -16.77
CA LEU A 12 2.32 8.13 -15.90
C LEU A 12 3.63 8.83 -15.53
N PRO A 13 3.61 10.16 -15.36
CA PRO A 13 4.75 10.85 -14.76
C PRO A 13 5.05 10.33 -13.36
N LEU A 14 6.30 10.45 -12.94
CA LEU A 14 6.79 9.93 -11.68
C LEU A 14 5.99 10.45 -10.46
N ASP A 15 5.76 11.76 -10.42
CA ASP A 15 5.01 12.42 -9.36
C ASP A 15 3.54 11.99 -9.32
N GLU A 16 2.92 11.80 -10.48
CA GLU A 16 1.52 11.37 -10.56
C GLU A 16 1.36 9.92 -10.09
N ALA A 17 2.25 9.02 -10.48
CA ALA A 17 2.24 7.64 -9.98
C ALA A 17 2.42 7.61 -8.47
N TRP A 18 3.35 8.41 -7.93
CA TRP A 18 3.55 8.55 -6.50
C TRP A 18 2.30 9.02 -5.79
N ARG A 19 1.70 10.10 -6.27
CA ARG A 19 0.48 10.66 -5.68
C ARG A 19 -0.63 9.63 -5.61
N ARG A 20 -0.87 8.91 -6.69
CA ARG A 20 -1.94 7.89 -6.75
C ARG A 20 -1.71 6.74 -5.77
N LEU A 21 -0.47 6.34 -5.58
CA LEU A 21 -0.13 5.23 -4.68
C LEU A 21 -0.07 5.65 -3.20
N THR A 22 0.08 6.93 -2.91
CA THR A 22 0.23 7.43 -1.54
C THR A 22 -0.94 8.28 -1.04
N GLU A 23 -1.98 8.43 -1.83
CA GLU A 23 -3.22 9.08 -1.44
C GLU A 23 -4.09 8.05 -0.70
N TRP A 24 -3.84 7.92 0.61
CA TRP A 24 -4.34 6.79 1.41
C TRP A 24 -5.86 6.57 1.33
N PRO A 25 -6.71 7.59 1.40
CA PRO A 25 -8.16 7.36 1.31
C PRO A 25 -8.60 6.62 0.05
N ARG A 26 -7.90 6.79 -1.06
CA ARG A 26 -8.22 6.11 -2.33
C ARG A 26 -7.99 4.61 -2.27
N HIS A 27 -7.13 4.13 -1.39
CA HIS A 27 -6.94 2.69 -1.19
C HIS A 27 -8.24 2.05 -0.70
N GLY A 28 -9.03 2.75 0.10
CA GLY A 28 -10.33 2.28 0.52
C GLY A 28 -11.34 2.10 -0.63
N ASP A 29 -11.17 2.87 -1.70
CA ASP A 29 -12.05 2.79 -2.88
C ASP A 29 -11.75 1.57 -3.75
N VAL A 30 -10.55 1.02 -3.64
CA VAL A 30 -10.08 -0.07 -4.51
C VAL A 30 -9.88 -1.40 -3.79
N VAL A 31 -9.84 -1.40 -2.46
CA VAL A 31 -9.79 -2.62 -1.64
C VAL A 31 -11.20 -2.90 -1.11
N PRO A 32 -11.76 -4.10 -1.39
CA PRO A 32 -13.13 -4.40 -0.98
C PRO A 32 -13.32 -4.30 0.54
N PHE A 33 -14.49 -3.79 0.94
CA PHE A 33 -14.93 -3.69 2.34
C PHE A 33 -13.98 -2.89 3.23
N THR A 34 -13.22 -1.97 2.66
CA THR A 34 -12.19 -1.21 3.36
C THR A 34 -12.48 0.28 3.31
N ARG A 35 -12.33 0.95 4.45
CA ARG A 35 -12.38 2.40 4.58
C ARG A 35 -11.10 2.88 5.24
N ILE A 36 -10.54 3.98 4.75
CA ILE A 36 -9.32 4.53 5.30
C ILE A 36 -9.61 5.90 5.90
N ARG A 37 -9.12 6.09 7.13
CA ARG A 37 -9.19 7.35 7.84
C ARG A 37 -7.79 7.79 8.24
N VAL A 38 -7.39 8.97 7.79
CA VAL A 38 -6.10 9.56 8.17
C VAL A 38 -6.29 10.27 9.52
N LEU A 39 -5.46 9.89 10.49
CA LEU A 39 -5.55 10.38 11.86
C LEU A 39 -4.67 11.62 12.10
N THR A 40 -3.56 11.73 11.38
CA THR A 40 -2.63 12.85 11.52
C THR A 40 -3.00 13.96 10.54
N PRO A 41 -3.28 15.18 11.02
CA PRO A 41 -3.63 16.31 10.14
C PRO A 41 -2.46 16.70 9.22
N GLY A 42 -2.82 17.34 8.10
CA GLY A 42 -1.85 17.87 7.14
C GLY A 42 -1.40 16.85 6.10
N PRO A 43 -0.48 17.26 5.21
CA PRO A 43 0.06 16.37 4.19
C PRO A 43 0.80 15.19 4.80
N THR A 44 0.85 14.08 4.08
CA THR A 44 1.58 12.90 4.51
C THR A 44 3.07 13.22 4.68
N ARG A 45 3.63 12.72 5.77
CA ARG A 45 5.04 12.85 6.14
C ARG A 45 5.44 11.68 7.02
N GLU A 46 6.71 11.59 7.35
CA GLU A 46 7.16 10.64 8.38
C GLU A 46 6.43 10.94 9.70
N GLY A 47 5.88 9.91 10.31
CA GLY A 47 5.05 10.03 11.51
C GLY A 47 3.54 10.13 11.23
N THR A 48 3.11 10.27 9.98
CA THR A 48 1.68 10.22 9.64
C THR A 48 1.10 8.86 10.01
N ARG A 49 -0.07 8.90 10.65
CA ARG A 49 -0.81 7.69 11.03
C ARG A 49 -2.17 7.67 10.34
N PHE A 50 -2.53 6.51 9.83
CA PHE A 50 -3.86 6.26 9.29
C PHE A 50 -4.32 4.86 9.65
N VAL A 51 -5.62 4.61 9.57
CA VAL A 51 -6.21 3.31 9.87
C VAL A 51 -7.07 2.85 8.70
N ALA A 52 -6.88 1.60 8.31
CA ALA A 52 -7.75 0.92 7.37
C ALA A 52 -8.73 0.04 8.17
N ARG A 53 -10.01 0.32 8.04
CA ARG A 53 -11.07 -0.52 8.61
C ARG A 53 -11.57 -1.47 7.54
N THR A 54 -11.38 -2.76 7.73
CA THR A 54 -11.82 -3.80 6.79
C THR A 54 -12.88 -4.67 7.45
N GLY A 55 -13.97 -4.94 6.74
CA GLY A 55 -15.04 -5.83 7.19
C GLY A 55 -16.42 -5.23 7.05
N LEU A 56 -17.41 -6.01 7.47
CA LEU A 56 -18.84 -5.66 7.45
C LEU A 56 -19.36 -5.57 8.88
N GLY A 57 -19.76 -4.35 9.30
CA GLY A 57 -20.34 -4.13 10.62
C GLY A 57 -19.42 -4.60 11.74
N PRO A 58 -19.94 -5.42 12.69
CA PRO A 58 -19.15 -5.88 13.83
C PRO A 58 -18.09 -6.93 13.45
N LEU A 59 -18.11 -7.47 12.24
CA LEU A 59 -17.15 -8.48 11.76
C LEU A 59 -15.94 -7.86 11.08
N GLY A 60 -15.60 -6.64 11.45
CA GLY A 60 -14.45 -5.95 10.90
C GLY A 60 -13.30 -5.85 11.87
N PHE A 61 -12.16 -5.40 11.35
CA PHE A 61 -10.96 -5.13 12.16
C PHE A 61 -10.27 -3.86 11.66
N ASP A 62 -9.51 -3.25 12.55
CA ASP A 62 -8.69 -2.08 12.24
C ASP A 62 -7.26 -2.51 11.94
N ASP A 63 -6.69 -1.92 10.89
CA ASP A 63 -5.30 -2.09 10.50
C ASP A 63 -4.62 -0.70 10.53
N PRO A 64 -4.18 -0.26 11.72
CA PRO A 64 -3.50 1.02 11.85
C PRO A 64 -2.07 0.94 11.30
N MET A 65 -1.66 1.99 10.61
CA MET A 65 -0.35 2.06 9.96
C MET A 65 0.33 3.39 10.25
N ASP A 66 1.64 3.32 10.47
CA ASP A 66 2.49 4.49 10.65
C ASP A 66 3.41 4.64 9.43
N VAL A 67 3.53 5.84 8.92
CA VAL A 67 4.52 6.17 7.90
C VAL A 67 5.87 6.34 8.60
N THR A 68 6.79 5.42 8.36
CA THR A 68 8.11 5.42 9.01
C THR A 68 9.23 5.91 8.11
N LEU A 69 8.98 6.00 6.81
CA LEU A 69 9.89 6.58 5.83
C LEU A 69 9.06 7.34 4.81
N TRP A 70 9.45 8.56 4.48
CA TRP A 70 8.75 9.37 3.49
C TRP A 70 9.74 10.17 2.67
N GLU A 71 10.02 9.70 1.47
CA GLU A 71 10.93 10.31 0.51
C GLU A 71 10.22 10.48 -0.83
N PRO A 72 9.51 11.60 -1.05
CA PRO A 72 8.82 11.85 -2.31
C PRO A 72 9.79 11.94 -3.49
N PRO A 73 9.34 11.59 -4.71
CA PRO A 73 10.18 11.75 -5.89
C PRO A 73 10.41 13.23 -6.20
N GLY A 74 11.55 13.52 -6.83
CA GLY A 74 11.90 14.86 -7.28
C GLY A 74 12.74 14.80 -8.55
N GLY A 75 12.29 15.48 -9.61
CA GLY A 75 12.96 15.39 -10.92
C GLY A 75 13.03 13.96 -11.41
N THR A 76 14.24 13.39 -11.48
CA THR A 76 14.48 11.99 -11.83
C THR A 76 14.77 11.12 -10.62
N ALA A 77 14.79 11.68 -9.42
CA ALA A 77 15.05 10.94 -8.20
C ALA A 77 13.82 10.07 -7.83
N PRO A 78 14.02 8.79 -7.50
CA PRO A 78 12.92 7.92 -7.12
C PRO A 78 12.24 8.36 -5.82
N GLY A 79 10.95 8.02 -5.70
CA GLY A 79 10.21 8.20 -4.46
C GLY A 79 10.09 6.88 -3.73
N ARG A 80 10.10 6.93 -2.41
CA ARG A 80 10.00 5.76 -1.55
C ARG A 80 9.32 6.10 -0.23
N CYS A 81 8.41 5.22 0.19
CA CYS A 81 7.87 5.32 1.54
C CYS A 81 7.75 3.92 2.15
N ARG A 82 7.71 3.89 3.47
CA ARG A 82 7.52 2.68 4.23
C ARG A 82 6.42 2.87 5.26
N LEU A 83 5.57 1.87 5.37
CA LEU A 83 4.48 1.81 6.33
C LEU A 83 4.74 0.64 7.28
N GLU A 84 4.57 0.89 8.58
CA GLU A 84 4.59 -0.17 9.57
C GLU A 84 3.16 -0.44 10.04
N LYS A 85 2.75 -1.70 10.02
CA LYS A 85 1.44 -2.13 10.51
C LYS A 85 1.49 -2.29 12.02
N ARG A 86 0.62 -1.57 12.73
CA ARG A 86 0.61 -1.53 14.20
C ARG A 86 -0.63 -2.18 14.81
N GLY A 87 -1.33 -3.00 14.03
CA GLY A 87 -2.58 -3.60 14.44
C GLY A 87 -2.42 -4.80 15.36
N ARG A 88 -3.56 -5.28 15.86
CA ARG A 88 -3.64 -6.50 16.66
C ARG A 88 -3.90 -7.71 15.78
N VAL A 89 -4.56 -7.53 14.67
CA VAL A 89 -4.93 -8.60 13.73
C VAL A 89 -3.85 -8.78 12.67
N MET A 90 -3.36 -7.67 12.13
CA MET A 90 -2.33 -7.68 11.10
C MET A 90 -1.11 -6.90 11.57
N THR A 91 0.06 -7.50 11.38
CA THR A 91 1.36 -6.87 11.60
C THR A 91 2.22 -7.02 10.36
N GLY A 92 3.31 -6.28 10.28
CA GLY A 92 4.23 -6.29 9.15
C GLY A 92 4.51 -4.89 8.64
N TRP A 93 4.84 -4.81 7.37
CA TRP A 93 5.23 -3.55 6.74
C TRP A 93 4.89 -3.57 5.26
N ALA A 94 4.82 -2.39 4.67
CA ALA A 94 4.68 -2.20 3.24
C ALA A 94 5.64 -1.11 2.77
N GLU A 95 6.28 -1.32 1.63
CA GLU A 95 7.10 -0.33 0.97
C GLU A 95 6.51 -0.04 -0.41
N ILE A 96 6.43 1.25 -0.75
CA ILE A 96 6.00 1.71 -2.05
C ILE A 96 7.16 2.51 -2.64
N GLU A 97 7.54 2.19 -3.86
CA GLU A 97 8.60 2.88 -4.57
C GLU A 97 8.15 3.22 -5.99
N VAL A 98 8.50 4.41 -6.45
CA VAL A 98 8.35 4.79 -7.85
C VAL A 98 9.72 5.26 -8.36
N ARG A 99 10.05 4.82 -9.57
CA ARG A 99 11.33 5.19 -10.21
C ARG A 99 11.13 5.39 -11.71
N PRO A 100 12.00 6.16 -12.35
CA PRO A 100 11.94 6.30 -13.80
C PRO A 100 12.09 4.93 -14.47
N GLY A 101 11.23 4.67 -15.44
CA GLY A 101 11.26 3.46 -16.26
C GLY A 101 11.64 3.78 -17.70
N PRO A 102 11.66 2.75 -18.57
CA PRO A 102 12.02 2.94 -19.99
C PRO A 102 10.97 3.81 -20.70
N GLY A 103 11.42 4.62 -21.66
CA GLY A 103 10.54 5.40 -22.52
C GLY A 103 9.71 6.47 -21.82
N GLY A 104 10.22 7.06 -20.73
CA GLY A 104 9.50 8.08 -19.98
C GLY A 104 8.38 7.54 -19.10
N ARG A 105 8.25 6.23 -18.98
CA ARG A 105 7.30 5.57 -18.11
C ARG A 105 7.79 5.56 -16.67
N THR A 106 6.92 5.20 -15.75
CA THR A 106 7.25 5.03 -14.33
C THR A 106 7.15 3.57 -13.96
N ARG A 107 8.14 3.07 -13.24
CA ARG A 107 8.09 1.77 -12.60
C ARG A 107 7.63 1.95 -11.17
N ALA A 108 6.52 1.31 -10.83
CA ALA A 108 5.96 1.31 -9.49
C ALA A 108 6.16 -0.07 -8.87
N VAL A 109 6.63 -0.10 -7.61
CA VAL A 109 6.90 -1.33 -6.87
C VAL A 109 6.18 -1.26 -5.54
N TRP A 110 5.48 -2.33 -5.21
CA TRP A 110 4.82 -2.52 -3.91
C TRP A 110 5.36 -3.80 -3.31
N HIS A 111 6.03 -3.69 -2.19
CA HIS A 111 6.60 -4.82 -1.47
C HIS A 111 5.98 -4.86 -0.07
N GLU A 112 5.43 -5.99 0.33
CA GLU A 112 4.70 -6.08 1.59
C GLU A 112 4.98 -7.41 2.28
N GLU A 113 5.11 -7.33 3.60
CA GLU A 113 5.15 -8.47 4.50
C GLU A 113 3.95 -8.38 5.44
N VAL A 114 3.17 -9.45 5.50
CA VAL A 114 1.96 -9.51 6.32
C VAL A 114 1.99 -10.73 7.21
N ARG A 115 1.67 -10.52 8.48
CA ARG A 115 1.37 -11.58 9.43
C ARG A 115 -0.03 -11.35 9.95
N VAL A 116 -0.89 -12.34 9.78
CA VAL A 116 -2.28 -12.29 10.27
C VAL A 116 -2.36 -13.13 11.53
N ARG A 117 -2.83 -12.52 12.62
CA ARG A 117 -3.03 -13.20 13.90
C ARG A 117 -4.07 -14.31 13.74
N PHE A 118 -3.86 -15.44 14.41
CA PHE A 118 -4.70 -16.64 14.36
C PHE A 118 -4.64 -17.42 13.04
N VAL A 119 -3.84 -16.98 12.07
CA VAL A 119 -3.59 -17.76 10.86
C VAL A 119 -2.25 -18.47 11.02
N PRO A 120 -2.24 -19.81 11.00
CA PRO A 120 -1.00 -20.56 11.16
C PRO A 120 -0.06 -20.38 9.96
N GLY A 121 1.25 -20.49 10.20
CA GLY A 121 2.26 -20.29 9.16
C GLY A 121 2.14 -21.26 7.99
N THR A 122 1.49 -22.40 8.19
CA THR A 122 1.17 -23.36 7.10
C THR A 122 0.26 -22.75 6.03
N LEU A 123 -0.47 -21.68 6.35
CA LEU A 123 -1.36 -20.97 5.42
C LEU A 123 -0.72 -19.72 4.82
N ASP A 124 0.56 -19.48 5.05
CA ASP A 124 1.26 -18.30 4.49
C ASP A 124 1.16 -18.23 2.96
N GLY A 125 1.17 -19.38 2.29
CA GLY A 125 0.98 -19.43 0.83
C GLY A 125 -0.37 -18.92 0.39
N VAL A 126 -1.43 -19.20 1.15
CA VAL A 126 -2.79 -18.70 0.88
C VAL A 126 -2.85 -17.20 1.12
N VAL A 127 -2.27 -16.72 2.23
CA VAL A 127 -2.21 -15.30 2.55
C VAL A 127 -1.45 -14.54 1.47
N ARG A 128 -0.34 -15.10 0.98
CA ARG A 128 0.44 -14.50 -0.09
C ARG A 128 -0.37 -14.37 -1.38
N LEU A 129 -1.06 -15.44 -1.79
CA LEU A 129 -1.89 -15.41 -2.99
C LEU A 129 -3.02 -14.40 -2.88
N ALA A 130 -3.71 -14.36 -1.74
CA ALA A 130 -4.77 -13.39 -1.49
C ALA A 130 -4.24 -11.95 -1.53
N GLY A 131 -3.11 -11.70 -0.89
CA GLY A 131 -2.46 -10.39 -0.90
C GLY A 131 -2.05 -9.96 -2.30
N ARG A 132 -1.40 -10.84 -3.05
CA ARG A 132 -1.01 -10.54 -4.43
C ARG A 132 -2.22 -10.23 -5.31
N TYR A 133 -3.29 -10.98 -5.16
CA TYR A 133 -4.50 -10.74 -5.94
C TYR A 133 -5.15 -9.41 -5.57
N LEU A 134 -5.41 -9.18 -4.30
CA LEU A 134 -6.12 -7.98 -3.82
C LEU A 134 -5.31 -6.71 -4.08
N PHE A 135 -4.05 -6.70 -3.71
CA PHE A 135 -3.20 -5.51 -3.88
C PHE A 135 -2.75 -5.32 -5.32
N GLY A 136 -2.59 -6.41 -6.08
CA GLY A 136 -2.36 -6.32 -7.52
C GLY A 136 -3.51 -5.66 -8.25
N ARG A 137 -4.73 -6.03 -7.91
CA ARG A 137 -5.94 -5.40 -8.44
C ARG A 137 -6.06 -3.94 -8.00
N ALA A 138 -5.79 -3.67 -6.73
CA ALA A 138 -5.80 -2.32 -6.19
C ALA A 138 -4.77 -1.43 -6.91
N MET A 139 -3.56 -1.91 -7.06
CA MET A 139 -2.49 -1.21 -7.75
C MET A 139 -2.87 -0.90 -9.22
N ASN A 140 -3.44 -1.87 -9.92
CA ASN A 140 -3.92 -1.65 -11.28
C ASN A 140 -4.99 -0.56 -11.36
N ARG A 141 -5.90 -0.52 -10.39
CA ARG A 141 -6.95 0.50 -10.35
C ARG A 141 -6.43 1.88 -10.01
N LEU A 142 -5.51 1.97 -9.04
CA LEU A 142 -4.90 3.24 -8.64
C LEU A 142 -4.09 3.87 -9.78
N LEU A 143 -3.39 3.04 -10.54
CA LEU A 143 -2.52 3.48 -11.62
C LEU A 143 -3.20 3.50 -13.00
N ARG A 144 -4.50 3.23 -13.06
CA ARG A 144 -5.23 3.20 -14.33
C ARG A 144 -5.21 4.55 -15.02
N THR A 145 -4.84 4.53 -16.29
CA THR A 145 -5.01 5.67 -17.18
C THR A 145 -6.35 5.53 -17.90
N PRO A 146 -7.03 6.65 -18.19
CA PRO A 146 -8.28 6.60 -18.97
C PRO A 146 -8.05 6.08 -20.38
#